data_731ec29327d57eea93c0ded2d3652b21
#
_entry.id   731ec29327d57eea93c0ded2d3652b21
#
_cell.length_a   1.000
_cell.length_b   1.000
_cell.length_c   1.000
_cell.angle_alpha   90.00
_cell.angle_beta   90.00
_cell.angle_gamma   90.00
#
_symmetry.space_group_name_H-M   'P 1'
#
loop_
_entity.id
_entity.type
_entity.pdbx_description
1 polymer ?
#
loop_
_entity_poly.entity_id
_entity_poly.type
_entity_poly.pdbx_seq_one_letter_code
_entity_poly.pdbx_strand_id
1 'polypeptide(L)'
;MFPRLNRFRNPKLTWLAWVIATAGTLCVAPVCAAQEAAKVYEVQGVVLNSVTHQPIARALVDGQQDAILTDNDGRFELHLPEGGTQIIVRRPGFSQQQGIGHFVAVGANLPAFTFYLIPQASITGRVTLSTGEAADDVRFTAYRKWNVNGHARWMMQGMYVTDSEGVFHMTDLEAPDSYMICSASSQEGSGNPAPGTIRYGYPPVCYPGAADPSSASALTVTPGQQADAEFTLTRQPFYRVTIAGAKSEKGQPMGIQIHDQSGRGMSFPAQWREQLGASEAYLPNGHYYAEAQIRGESSAYGRIDFSVADGPVRGLNLVTLPLHTIPVQIRKEFTESNSGGGAVFYSGPSANGPGSQQNEPNPGLMLTLSSDDATMGNMGGAPLRHVRGSQDPDAFELSEQTPGRYWVRTYAFQGYVSSITSGGVDLAREPLVIGPGGAAAPIEITVRNDGGRITGTVGSGTPQGSTVGELSAFISAIPLFPTTSQMPMAGVYGGNGTFTLMNVPPGSYRIVASEKPQEIDIGDAQEMARVTAGGQTVTVEAGGTVNVQIDAVQPGKGESNQ
;
A
#
# COMPACT_ATOMS: atom_id res chain seq x y z
N MET A 1 -18.98 38.43 -32.34
CA MET A 1 -19.03 39.89 -32.36
C MET A 1 -17.75 40.38 -31.69
N PHE A 2 -16.73 40.64 -32.49
CA PHE A 2 -15.48 41.29 -32.07
C PHE A 2 -15.65 42.81 -32.08
N PRO A 3 -14.94 43.57 -31.29
CA PRO A 3 -13.95 44.50 -31.89
C PRO A 3 -12.63 44.61 -31.09
N ARG A 4 -11.53 44.53 -31.80
CA ARG A 4 -10.64 45.59 -32.34
C ARG A 4 -9.71 46.28 -31.34
N LEU A 5 -8.45 46.02 -31.62
CA LEU A 5 -7.20 46.76 -31.43
C LEU A 5 -7.30 48.29 -31.22
N ASN A 6 -6.43 48.83 -30.35
CA ASN A 6 -5.88 50.17 -30.61
C ASN A 6 -4.37 50.23 -30.28
N ARG A 7 -3.62 50.64 -31.30
CA ARG A 7 -2.21 51.03 -31.27
C ARG A 7 -2.11 52.45 -30.72
N PHE A 8 -1.10 52.76 -29.93
CA PHE A 8 -0.53 54.09 -29.88
C PHE A 8 0.98 54.07 -30.04
N ARG A 9 1.44 55.00 -30.87
CA ARG A 9 2.76 55.12 -31.51
C ARG A 9 3.39 56.45 -31.08
N ASN A 10 4.70 56.39 -30.68
CA ASN A 10 5.73 57.42 -30.93
C ASN A 10 5.80 58.72 -30.13
N PRO A 11 6.90 59.52 -30.36
CA PRO A 11 8.37 59.29 -30.25
C PRO A 11 9.11 60.50 -29.56
N LYS A 12 10.45 60.45 -29.48
CA LYS A 12 11.48 61.51 -29.67
C LYS A 12 12.70 61.26 -28.76
N LEU A 13 13.82 60.90 -29.31
CA LEU A 13 14.99 61.67 -29.80
C LEU A 13 15.55 62.73 -28.80
N THR A 14 16.84 62.57 -28.44
CA THR A 14 18.02 63.46 -28.67
C THR A 14 19.21 62.94 -27.85
N TRP A 15 20.30 62.51 -28.43
CA TRP A 15 21.58 63.11 -28.83
C TRP A 15 22.61 63.35 -27.70
N LEU A 16 23.88 62.89 -27.98
CA LEU A 16 25.23 63.27 -27.52
C LEU A 16 25.72 62.59 -26.22
N ALA A 17 26.91 62.01 -26.11
CA ALA A 17 28.22 62.35 -26.62
C ALA A 17 29.21 61.14 -26.53
N TRP A 18 30.19 61.17 -27.39
CA TRP A 18 31.37 60.34 -27.47
C TRP A 18 32.29 60.43 -26.24
N VAL A 19 32.75 59.27 -25.70
CA VAL A 19 34.07 59.17 -25.07
C VAL A 19 34.69 57.82 -25.50
N ILE A 20 35.80 57.93 -26.22
CA ILE A 20 36.68 56.80 -26.58
C ILE A 20 37.50 56.42 -25.34
N ALA A 21 37.40 55.17 -24.92
CA ALA A 21 38.39 54.54 -24.04
C ALA A 21 38.71 53.15 -24.56
N THR A 22 39.89 53.03 -25.12
CA THR A 22 40.55 51.77 -25.51
C THR A 22 40.84 50.94 -24.25
N ALA A 23 40.19 49.80 -24.13
CA ALA A 23 40.60 48.78 -23.16
C ALA A 23 40.46 47.41 -23.81
N GLY A 24 41.51 46.64 -23.75
CA GLY A 24 41.81 45.43 -24.46
C GLY A 24 40.73 44.35 -24.37
N THR A 25 40.42 43.79 -25.49
CA THR A 25 39.60 42.60 -25.68
C THR A 25 40.37 41.37 -25.17
N LEU A 26 40.14 40.99 -23.91
CA LEU A 26 40.46 39.63 -23.48
C LEU A 26 39.42 38.72 -24.14
N CYS A 27 39.81 37.99 -25.18
CA CYS A 27 39.10 36.84 -25.69
C CYS A 27 39.11 35.75 -24.61
N VAL A 28 38.05 35.70 -23.79
CA VAL A 28 37.72 34.49 -23.02
C VAL A 28 37.14 33.51 -24.04
N ALA A 29 37.98 32.62 -24.53
CA ALA A 29 37.52 31.46 -25.29
C ALA A 29 36.54 30.67 -24.38
N PRO A 30 35.31 30.33 -24.84
CA PRO A 30 34.48 29.40 -24.12
C PRO A 30 35.28 28.09 -24.10
N VAL A 31 35.69 27.66 -22.91
CA VAL A 31 36.12 26.28 -22.69
C VAL A 31 34.85 25.44 -22.91
N CYS A 32 34.66 24.97 -24.15
CA CYS A 32 33.80 23.82 -24.40
C CYS A 32 34.44 22.67 -23.62
N ALA A 33 33.96 22.44 -22.40
CA ALA A 33 34.17 21.17 -21.74
C ALA A 33 33.54 20.15 -22.68
N ALA A 34 34.37 19.43 -23.43
CA ALA A 34 33.94 18.25 -24.16
C ALA A 34 33.40 17.31 -23.10
N GLN A 35 32.07 17.20 -23.04
CA GLN A 35 31.40 16.20 -22.22
C GLN A 35 31.85 14.86 -22.82
N GLU A 36 32.72 14.16 -22.09
CA GLU A 36 33.20 12.85 -22.49
C GLU A 36 31.97 11.98 -22.75
N ALA A 37 31.80 11.52 -23.98
CA ALA A 37 30.64 10.70 -24.35
C ALA A 37 30.64 9.48 -23.43
N ALA A 38 29.57 9.31 -22.65
CA ALA A 38 29.43 8.18 -21.75
C ALA A 38 29.63 6.89 -22.57
N LYS A 39 30.52 6.02 -22.09
CA LYS A 39 30.75 4.73 -22.73
C LYS A 39 29.44 3.95 -22.69
N VAL A 40 29.03 3.44 -23.85
CA VAL A 40 27.83 2.63 -24.01
C VAL A 40 28.24 1.17 -24.15
N TYR A 41 27.58 0.30 -23.42
CA TYR A 41 27.82 -1.13 -23.43
C TYR A 41 26.58 -1.87 -23.89
N GLU A 42 26.80 -2.98 -24.56
CA GLU A 42 25.76 -3.90 -25.01
C GLU A 42 25.35 -4.80 -23.84
N VAL A 43 24.04 -4.84 -23.55
CA VAL A 43 23.41 -5.67 -22.52
C VAL A 43 22.46 -6.65 -23.19
N GLN A 44 22.85 -7.91 -23.23
CA GLN A 44 22.08 -8.99 -23.86
C GLN A 44 21.40 -9.88 -22.84
N GLY A 45 20.29 -10.53 -23.24
CA GLY A 45 19.63 -11.50 -22.39
C GLY A 45 18.46 -12.20 -23.05
N VAL A 46 17.74 -12.96 -22.20
CA VAL A 46 16.53 -13.70 -22.60
C VAL A 46 15.44 -13.53 -21.55
N VAL A 47 14.19 -13.44 -21.99
CA VAL A 47 13.01 -13.38 -21.12
C VAL A 47 12.26 -14.70 -21.22
N LEU A 48 12.04 -15.36 -20.08
CA LEU A 48 11.43 -16.68 -19.97
C LEU A 48 10.17 -16.61 -19.08
N ASN A 49 9.23 -17.50 -19.35
CA ASN A 49 8.11 -17.78 -18.47
C ASN A 49 8.60 -18.56 -17.23
N SER A 50 8.31 -18.10 -16.03
CA SER A 50 8.80 -18.68 -14.76
C SER A 50 8.27 -20.10 -14.50
N VAL A 51 7.13 -20.48 -15.11
CA VAL A 51 6.49 -21.81 -14.90
C VAL A 51 6.89 -22.79 -15.98
N THR A 52 6.79 -22.35 -17.25
CA THR A 52 7.02 -23.24 -18.41
C THR A 52 8.45 -23.22 -18.91
N HIS A 53 9.27 -22.25 -18.47
CA HIS A 53 10.62 -21.96 -18.98
C HIS A 53 10.68 -21.71 -20.50
N GLN A 54 9.53 -21.44 -21.12
CA GLN A 54 9.47 -21.09 -22.53
C GLN A 54 9.85 -19.62 -22.75
N PRO A 55 10.51 -19.27 -23.88
CA PRO A 55 10.83 -17.90 -24.19
C PRO A 55 9.57 -17.05 -24.41
N ILE A 56 9.64 -15.80 -23.97
CA ILE A 56 8.53 -14.84 -24.10
C ILE A 56 8.88 -13.85 -25.22
N ALA A 57 8.21 -13.98 -26.34
CA ALA A 57 8.29 -13.03 -27.43
C ALA A 57 7.54 -11.73 -27.12
N ARG A 58 8.06 -10.60 -27.67
CA ARG A 58 7.45 -9.27 -27.55
C ARG A 58 7.24 -8.80 -26.10
N ALA A 59 8.11 -9.23 -25.17
CA ALA A 59 8.20 -8.59 -23.86
C ALA A 59 8.97 -7.27 -24.01
N LEU A 60 8.45 -6.20 -23.42
CA LEU A 60 9.15 -4.93 -23.37
C LEU A 60 10.26 -5.01 -22.32
N VAL A 61 11.49 -4.79 -22.74
CA VAL A 61 12.67 -4.66 -21.87
C VAL A 61 13.09 -3.19 -21.91
N ASP A 62 12.96 -2.50 -20.80
CA ASP A 62 13.15 -1.06 -20.65
C ASP A 62 14.31 -0.78 -19.68
N GLY A 63 15.40 -0.26 -20.18
CA GLY A 63 16.61 0.15 -19.47
C GLY A 63 16.65 1.66 -19.18
N GLN A 64 15.52 2.36 -19.21
CA GLN A 64 15.36 3.81 -19.01
C GLN A 64 15.90 4.69 -20.16
N GLN A 65 17.04 4.35 -20.75
CA GLN A 65 17.65 5.11 -21.84
C GLN A 65 17.52 4.40 -23.19
N ASP A 66 17.32 3.09 -23.17
CA ASP A 66 17.06 2.26 -24.34
C ASP A 66 16.00 1.21 -23.99
N ALA A 67 15.09 0.93 -24.92
CA ALA A 67 14.00 -0.01 -24.71
C ALA A 67 13.69 -0.80 -25.98
N ILE A 68 13.54 -2.11 -25.86
CA ILE A 68 13.27 -3.00 -26.98
C ILE A 68 12.23 -4.07 -26.64
N LEU A 69 11.61 -4.63 -27.68
CA LEU A 69 10.78 -5.83 -27.56
C LEU A 69 11.62 -7.07 -27.83
N THR A 70 11.49 -8.10 -26.99
CA THR A 70 12.14 -9.39 -27.24
C THR A 70 11.70 -10.01 -28.58
N ASP A 71 12.61 -10.72 -29.21
CA ASP A 71 12.37 -11.51 -30.40
C ASP A 71 11.53 -12.78 -30.13
N ASN A 72 11.37 -13.65 -31.16
CA ASN A 72 10.60 -14.88 -31.05
C ASN A 72 11.23 -15.92 -30.10
N ASP A 73 12.53 -15.84 -29.87
CA ASP A 73 13.28 -16.68 -28.94
C ASP A 73 13.43 -16.01 -27.54
N GLY A 74 12.66 -14.93 -27.29
CA GLY A 74 12.69 -14.19 -26.04
C GLY A 74 13.95 -13.37 -25.81
N ARG A 75 14.82 -13.20 -26.83
CA ARG A 75 16.12 -12.51 -26.72
C ARG A 75 15.95 -11.01 -26.85
N PHE A 76 16.82 -10.27 -26.17
CA PHE A 76 16.91 -8.82 -26.29
C PHE A 76 18.37 -8.35 -26.26
N GLU A 77 18.58 -7.14 -26.77
CA GLU A 77 19.87 -6.44 -26.79
C GLU A 77 19.62 -4.96 -26.55
N LEU A 78 20.13 -4.40 -25.45
CA LEU A 78 20.05 -3.00 -25.08
C LEU A 78 21.43 -2.36 -25.14
N HIS A 79 21.46 -1.06 -25.45
CA HIS A 79 22.67 -0.25 -25.44
C HIS A 79 22.60 0.78 -24.30
N LEU A 80 23.27 0.50 -23.19
CA LEU A 80 23.16 1.28 -21.96
C LEU A 80 24.50 1.91 -21.57
N PRO A 81 24.50 3.15 -21.02
CA PRO A 81 25.72 3.79 -20.56
C PRO A 81 26.31 3.08 -19.34
N GLU A 82 27.61 3.24 -19.14
CA GLU A 82 28.30 2.74 -17.96
C GLU A 82 27.68 3.31 -16.68
N GLY A 83 27.44 2.44 -15.70
CA GLY A 83 26.88 2.81 -14.39
C GLY A 83 25.69 1.96 -13.95
N GLY A 84 25.08 2.36 -12.84
CA GLY A 84 23.88 1.70 -12.32
C GLY A 84 22.64 2.10 -13.10
N THR A 85 21.90 1.13 -13.62
CA THR A 85 20.60 1.33 -14.28
C THR A 85 19.58 0.30 -13.78
N GLN A 86 18.30 0.60 -13.98
CA GLN A 86 17.21 -0.30 -13.66
C GLN A 86 16.61 -0.83 -14.97
N ILE A 87 16.61 -2.15 -15.15
CA ILE A 87 15.95 -2.78 -16.29
C ILE A 87 14.59 -3.30 -15.84
N ILE A 88 13.52 -2.86 -16.49
CA ILE A 88 12.15 -3.27 -16.23
C ILE A 88 11.67 -4.13 -17.39
N VAL A 89 11.15 -5.31 -17.09
CA VAL A 89 10.60 -6.22 -18.11
C VAL A 89 9.10 -6.36 -17.92
N ARG A 90 8.33 -6.15 -19.00
CA ARG A 90 6.87 -6.18 -18.96
C ARG A 90 6.29 -6.95 -20.14
N ARG A 91 5.21 -7.67 -19.88
CA ARG A 91 4.39 -8.34 -20.90
C ARG A 91 2.94 -8.45 -20.39
N PRO A 92 1.91 -8.08 -21.18
CA PRO A 92 0.52 -8.36 -20.83
C PRO A 92 0.31 -9.85 -20.55
N GLY A 93 -0.47 -10.18 -19.52
CA GLY A 93 -0.69 -11.54 -19.03
C GLY A 93 0.38 -12.04 -18.07
N PHE A 94 1.33 -11.20 -17.69
CA PHE A 94 2.34 -11.49 -16.67
C PHE A 94 2.32 -10.46 -15.55
N SER A 95 2.76 -10.87 -14.36
CA SER A 95 2.72 -10.04 -13.16
C SER A 95 3.43 -8.70 -13.34
N GLN A 96 2.75 -7.63 -12.94
CA GLN A 96 3.30 -6.27 -12.90
C GLN A 96 4.09 -6.00 -11.61
N GLN A 97 3.99 -6.85 -10.60
CA GLN A 97 4.72 -6.70 -9.32
C GLN A 97 6.23 -6.91 -9.48
N GLN A 98 6.66 -7.60 -10.51
CA GLN A 98 8.07 -7.65 -10.90
C GLN A 98 8.57 -6.35 -11.54
N GLY A 99 7.73 -5.35 -11.69
CA GLY A 99 8.09 -4.00 -12.14
C GLY A 99 8.98 -3.19 -11.19
N ILE A 100 9.43 -3.79 -10.06
CA ILE A 100 10.65 -3.36 -9.37
C ILE A 100 11.79 -3.84 -10.26
N GLY A 101 12.25 -2.98 -11.17
CA GLY A 101 13.23 -3.34 -12.19
C GLY A 101 14.49 -3.93 -11.57
N HIS A 102 15.11 -4.81 -12.33
CA HIS A 102 16.39 -5.40 -11.95
C HIS A 102 17.47 -4.32 -12.01
N PHE A 103 18.11 -4.06 -10.88
CA PHE A 103 19.20 -3.09 -10.84
C PHE A 103 20.48 -3.73 -11.40
N VAL A 104 21.00 -3.17 -12.48
CA VAL A 104 22.16 -3.70 -13.20
C VAL A 104 23.28 -2.68 -13.18
N ALA A 105 24.49 -3.11 -12.83
CA ALA A 105 25.69 -2.30 -12.99
C ALA A 105 26.27 -2.54 -14.41
N VAL A 106 26.00 -1.61 -15.31
CA VAL A 106 26.44 -1.68 -16.70
C VAL A 106 27.93 -1.38 -16.81
N GLY A 107 28.68 -2.27 -17.49
CA GLY A 107 30.12 -2.13 -17.68
C GLY A 107 30.68 -3.15 -18.68
N ALA A 108 31.99 -3.24 -18.80
CA ALA A 108 32.65 -4.17 -19.71
C ALA A 108 32.46 -5.63 -19.28
N ASN A 109 32.29 -6.54 -20.25
CA ASN A 109 32.21 -7.99 -20.06
C ASN A 109 30.99 -8.45 -19.22
N LEU A 110 29.83 -7.87 -19.44
CA LEU A 110 28.60 -8.35 -18.84
C LEU A 110 28.21 -9.72 -19.42
N PRO A 111 27.84 -10.67 -18.58
CA PRO A 111 27.21 -11.90 -19.03
C PRO A 111 25.79 -11.63 -19.50
N ALA A 112 25.22 -12.54 -20.31
CA ALA A 112 23.82 -12.44 -20.73
C ALA A 112 22.86 -12.63 -19.54
N PHE A 113 21.82 -11.80 -19.49
CA PHE A 113 20.81 -11.84 -18.41
C PHE A 113 19.68 -12.81 -18.73
N THR A 114 19.11 -13.41 -17.70
CA THR A 114 17.87 -14.18 -17.82
C THR A 114 16.81 -13.59 -16.91
N PHE A 115 15.73 -13.10 -17.49
CA PHE A 115 14.58 -12.57 -16.74
C PHE A 115 13.42 -13.56 -16.78
N TYR A 116 12.81 -13.81 -15.62
CA TYR A 116 11.64 -14.65 -15.51
C TYR A 116 10.40 -13.81 -15.25
N LEU A 117 9.38 -13.94 -16.09
CA LEU A 117 8.08 -13.32 -15.86
C LEU A 117 7.09 -14.35 -15.31
N ILE A 118 6.39 -13.97 -14.25
CA ILE A 118 5.37 -14.81 -13.62
C ILE A 118 4.05 -14.62 -14.37
N PRO A 119 3.45 -15.68 -14.96
CA PRO A 119 2.16 -15.55 -15.62
C PRO A 119 1.07 -15.23 -14.59
N GLN A 120 0.17 -14.33 -14.94
CA GLN A 120 -0.99 -13.98 -14.12
C GLN A 120 -1.99 -15.13 -14.09
N ALA A 121 -2.74 -15.22 -12.99
CA ALA A 121 -3.84 -16.15 -12.86
C ALA A 121 -5.16 -15.52 -13.28
N SER A 122 -6.20 -16.34 -13.45
CA SER A 122 -7.57 -15.89 -13.67
C SER A 122 -8.56 -16.72 -12.88
N ILE A 123 -9.71 -16.12 -12.54
CA ILE A 123 -10.84 -16.80 -11.93
C ILE A 123 -12.08 -16.53 -12.79
N THR A 124 -12.75 -17.58 -13.22
CA THR A 124 -14.07 -17.50 -13.88
C THR A 124 -15.14 -17.82 -12.87
N GLY A 125 -16.07 -16.90 -12.64
CA GLY A 125 -17.19 -17.09 -11.74
C GLY A 125 -18.47 -17.37 -12.50
N ARG A 126 -19.27 -18.33 -12.02
CA ARG A 126 -20.64 -18.59 -12.50
C ARG A 126 -21.63 -18.35 -11.37
N VAL A 127 -22.64 -17.58 -11.65
CA VAL A 127 -23.63 -17.12 -10.67
C VAL A 127 -25.02 -17.53 -11.13
N THR A 128 -25.73 -18.27 -10.27
CA THR A 128 -27.11 -18.68 -10.51
C THR A 128 -28.02 -18.19 -9.39
N LEU A 129 -29.25 -17.92 -9.71
CA LEU A 129 -30.30 -17.72 -8.71
C LEU A 129 -30.73 -19.06 -8.13
N SER A 130 -31.33 -19.05 -6.94
CA SER A 130 -31.91 -20.27 -6.33
C SER A 130 -33.03 -20.91 -7.17
N THR A 131 -33.54 -20.22 -8.18
CA THR A 131 -34.47 -20.74 -9.20
C THR A 131 -33.77 -21.56 -10.29
N GLY A 132 -32.43 -21.52 -10.38
CA GLY A 132 -31.62 -22.12 -11.43
C GLY A 132 -31.33 -21.22 -12.63
N GLU A 133 -31.89 -20.00 -12.65
CA GLU A 133 -31.63 -19.00 -13.69
C GLU A 133 -30.25 -18.35 -13.52
N ALA A 134 -29.67 -17.90 -14.64
CA ALA A 134 -28.44 -17.11 -14.63
C ALA A 134 -28.69 -15.75 -13.97
N ALA A 135 -27.73 -15.29 -13.16
CA ALA A 135 -27.84 -14.00 -12.48
C ALA A 135 -27.06 -12.94 -13.24
N ASP A 136 -27.76 -12.10 -14.00
CA ASP A 136 -27.23 -11.01 -14.81
C ASP A 136 -27.01 -9.72 -13.98
N ASP A 137 -26.04 -8.89 -14.38
CA ASP A 137 -25.68 -7.58 -13.76
C ASP A 137 -25.41 -7.64 -12.24
N VAL A 138 -24.89 -8.77 -11.76
CA VAL A 138 -24.47 -8.91 -10.36
C VAL A 138 -23.03 -8.46 -10.21
N ARG A 139 -22.81 -7.55 -9.28
CA ARG A 139 -21.47 -7.02 -8.99
C ARG A 139 -20.76 -7.88 -7.96
N PHE A 140 -19.50 -8.18 -8.25
CA PHE A 140 -18.59 -8.89 -7.36
C PHE A 140 -17.37 -8.04 -7.06
N THR A 141 -16.89 -8.13 -5.83
CA THR A 141 -15.62 -7.54 -5.42
C THR A 141 -14.64 -8.66 -5.05
N ALA A 142 -13.47 -8.63 -5.65
CA ALA A 142 -12.36 -9.48 -5.24
C ALA A 142 -11.50 -8.73 -4.23
N TYR A 143 -11.18 -9.42 -3.15
CA TYR A 143 -10.26 -8.97 -2.13
C TYR A 143 -9.06 -9.88 -2.12
N ARG A 144 -7.87 -9.30 -2.21
CA ARG A 144 -6.60 -10.02 -2.10
C ARG A 144 -6.10 -9.96 -0.67
N LYS A 145 -5.57 -11.07 -0.17
CA LYS A 145 -4.90 -11.08 1.12
C LYS A 145 -3.58 -10.33 1.00
N TRP A 146 -3.40 -9.31 1.83
CA TRP A 146 -2.22 -8.47 1.83
C TRP A 146 -1.73 -8.23 3.26
N ASN A 147 -0.42 -8.14 3.43
CA ASN A 147 0.16 -7.77 4.73
C ASN A 147 0.34 -6.26 4.84
N VAL A 148 -0.45 -5.65 5.71
CA VAL A 148 -0.37 -4.22 6.00
C VAL A 148 0.15 -4.03 7.42
N ASN A 149 1.34 -3.40 7.53
CA ASN A 149 1.97 -3.14 8.82
C ASN A 149 2.15 -4.40 9.70
N GLY A 150 2.44 -5.54 9.07
CA GLY A 150 2.65 -6.80 9.76
C GLY A 150 1.37 -7.50 10.23
N HIS A 151 0.22 -7.17 9.65
CA HIS A 151 -1.04 -7.86 9.89
C HIS A 151 -1.72 -8.16 8.55
N ALA A 152 -2.19 -9.39 8.38
CA ALA A 152 -2.92 -9.78 7.19
C ALA A 152 -4.24 -9.02 7.07
N ARG A 153 -4.52 -8.46 5.90
CA ARG A 153 -5.72 -7.69 5.57
C ARG A 153 -6.24 -8.10 4.19
N TRP A 154 -7.54 -7.99 4.03
CA TRP A 154 -8.16 -8.16 2.74
C TRP A 154 -8.26 -6.79 2.05
N MET A 155 -7.52 -6.60 0.97
CA MET A 155 -7.50 -5.38 0.18
C MET A 155 -8.32 -5.57 -1.09
N MET A 156 -9.17 -4.59 -1.40
CA MET A 156 -9.91 -4.62 -2.65
C MET A 156 -8.97 -4.63 -3.85
N GLN A 157 -9.06 -5.69 -4.65
CA GLN A 157 -8.26 -5.86 -5.88
C GLN A 157 -9.00 -5.34 -7.11
N GLY A 158 -10.30 -5.59 -7.19
CA GLY A 158 -11.11 -5.19 -8.33
C GLY A 158 -12.60 -5.46 -8.14
N MET A 159 -13.39 -4.90 -9.06
CA MET A 159 -14.82 -5.14 -9.16
C MET A 159 -15.15 -5.73 -10.53
N TYR A 160 -16.03 -6.70 -10.54
CA TYR A 160 -16.45 -7.47 -11.71
C TYR A 160 -17.97 -7.55 -11.76
N VAL A 161 -18.52 -7.77 -12.96
CA VAL A 161 -19.97 -7.84 -13.16
C VAL A 161 -20.28 -9.07 -13.98
N THR A 162 -21.36 -9.79 -13.66
CA THR A 162 -21.82 -10.91 -14.46
C THR A 162 -22.47 -10.45 -15.76
N ASP A 163 -22.28 -11.23 -16.81
CA ASP A 163 -22.98 -11.10 -18.08
C ASP A 163 -24.36 -11.77 -18.04
N SER A 164 -25.07 -11.77 -19.19
CA SER A 164 -26.39 -12.39 -19.36
C SER A 164 -26.42 -13.91 -19.14
N GLU A 165 -25.27 -14.56 -19.16
CA GLU A 165 -25.13 -16.00 -18.86
C GLU A 165 -24.76 -16.24 -17.38
N GLY A 166 -24.71 -15.18 -16.57
CA GLY A 166 -24.33 -15.21 -15.17
C GLY A 166 -22.83 -15.46 -14.96
N VAL A 167 -21.99 -15.12 -15.93
CA VAL A 167 -20.56 -15.37 -15.86
C VAL A 167 -19.80 -14.05 -15.64
N PHE A 168 -18.78 -14.08 -14.79
CA PHE A 168 -17.81 -13.01 -14.67
C PHE A 168 -16.39 -13.56 -14.80
N HIS A 169 -15.48 -12.71 -15.30
CA HIS A 169 -14.08 -13.05 -15.48
C HIS A 169 -13.20 -12.10 -14.70
N MET A 170 -12.42 -12.63 -13.78
CA MET A 170 -11.35 -11.93 -13.07
C MET A 170 -10.04 -12.29 -13.76
N THR A 171 -9.48 -11.36 -14.50
CA THR A 171 -8.19 -11.49 -15.17
C THR A 171 -7.13 -10.70 -14.42
N ASP A 172 -5.89 -10.89 -14.82
CA ASP A 172 -4.73 -10.12 -14.32
C ASP A 172 -4.50 -10.29 -12.81
N LEU A 173 -4.85 -11.47 -12.27
CA LEU A 173 -4.65 -11.79 -10.87
C LEU A 173 -3.18 -12.15 -10.61
N GLU A 174 -2.64 -11.55 -9.56
CA GLU A 174 -1.29 -11.90 -9.08
C GLU A 174 -1.29 -13.32 -8.50
N ALA A 175 -0.20 -14.05 -8.71
CA ALA A 175 -0.04 -15.43 -8.23
C ALA A 175 1.43 -15.73 -7.88
N PRO A 176 1.69 -16.59 -6.88
CA PRO A 176 0.69 -17.27 -6.05
C PRO A 176 0.05 -16.31 -5.06
N ASP A 177 -1.27 -16.34 -4.93
CA ASP A 177 -1.98 -15.50 -3.98
C ASP A 177 -3.38 -16.04 -3.62
N SER A 178 -4.02 -15.45 -2.59
CA SER A 178 -5.33 -15.86 -2.11
C SER A 178 -6.35 -14.74 -2.27
N TYR A 179 -7.50 -15.06 -2.81
CA TYR A 179 -8.59 -14.12 -3.11
C TYR A 179 -9.88 -14.50 -2.41
N MET A 180 -10.47 -13.56 -1.70
CA MET A 180 -11.84 -13.65 -1.21
C MET A 180 -12.75 -12.92 -2.21
N ILE A 181 -13.84 -13.56 -2.63
CA ILE A 181 -14.75 -13.04 -3.65
C ILE A 181 -16.14 -12.92 -3.04
N CYS A 182 -16.70 -11.70 -3.06
CA CYS A 182 -18.03 -11.45 -2.49
C CYS A 182 -18.91 -10.70 -3.49
N SER A 183 -20.21 -11.07 -3.57
CA SER A 183 -21.19 -10.31 -4.32
C SER A 183 -21.60 -9.05 -3.57
N ALA A 184 -21.95 -8.01 -4.30
CA ALA A 184 -22.65 -6.87 -3.73
C ALA A 184 -24.12 -7.20 -3.45
N SER A 185 -24.72 -6.50 -2.48
CA SER A 185 -26.16 -6.55 -2.30
C SER A 185 -26.87 -5.97 -3.52
N SER A 186 -27.92 -6.64 -4.01
CA SER A 186 -28.80 -6.11 -5.04
C SER A 186 -30.24 -6.15 -4.59
N GLN A 187 -31.04 -5.17 -5.00
CA GLN A 187 -32.46 -5.06 -4.66
C GLN A 187 -33.28 -5.03 -5.93
N GLU A 188 -34.40 -5.74 -5.90
CA GLU A 188 -35.34 -5.74 -7.01
C GLU A 188 -36.11 -4.41 -7.09
N GLY A 189 -36.30 -3.92 -8.30
CA GLY A 189 -37.09 -2.71 -8.60
C GLY A 189 -36.30 -1.41 -8.38
N SER A 190 -36.58 -0.44 -9.23
CA SER A 190 -36.08 0.92 -9.14
C SER A 190 -37.12 1.84 -8.47
N GLY A 191 -36.66 2.73 -7.61
CA GLY A 191 -37.52 3.74 -6.97
C GLY A 191 -37.93 3.43 -5.53
N ASN A 192 -38.80 4.27 -4.97
CA ASN A 192 -39.34 4.08 -3.62
C ASN A 192 -40.52 3.15 -3.65
N PRO A 193 -40.52 2.03 -2.91
CA PRO A 193 -41.71 1.20 -2.80
C PRO A 193 -42.83 1.99 -2.08
N ALA A 194 -44.07 1.63 -2.37
CA ALA A 194 -45.22 2.16 -1.64
C ALA A 194 -45.08 1.86 -0.13
N PRO A 195 -45.63 2.72 0.74
CA PRO A 195 -45.60 2.47 2.17
C PRO A 195 -46.18 1.08 2.52
N GLY A 196 -45.40 0.29 3.30
CA GLY A 196 -45.79 -1.06 3.70
C GLY A 196 -45.43 -2.19 2.73
N THR A 197 -44.86 -1.89 1.55
CA THR A 197 -44.38 -2.91 0.62
C THR A 197 -43.02 -3.47 1.09
N ILE A 198 -42.92 -4.80 1.16
CA ILE A 198 -41.64 -5.47 1.39
C ILE A 198 -40.83 -5.45 0.08
N ARG A 199 -39.60 -4.98 0.15
CA ARG A 199 -38.67 -5.06 -0.96
C ARG A 199 -37.95 -6.43 -0.89
N TYR A 200 -37.72 -7.02 -2.02
CA TYR A 200 -36.96 -8.25 -2.13
C TYR A 200 -35.65 -7.96 -2.86
N GLY A 201 -34.70 -8.85 -2.68
CA GLY A 201 -33.39 -8.75 -3.30
C GLY A 201 -32.48 -9.90 -2.92
N TYR A 202 -31.22 -9.74 -3.24
CA TYR A 202 -30.19 -10.74 -2.99
C TYR A 202 -29.16 -10.14 -2.05
N PRO A 203 -29.05 -10.65 -0.79
CA PRO A 203 -28.00 -10.26 0.14
C PRO A 203 -26.62 -10.56 -0.43
N PRO A 204 -25.58 -9.92 0.10
CA PRO A 204 -24.20 -10.28 -0.25
C PRO A 204 -23.90 -11.73 0.09
N VAL A 205 -23.13 -12.39 -0.77
CA VAL A 205 -22.64 -13.76 -0.57
C VAL A 205 -21.17 -13.81 -0.93
N CYS A 206 -20.34 -14.38 -0.05
CA CYS A 206 -18.93 -14.63 -0.31
C CYS A 206 -18.70 -16.11 -0.66
N TYR A 207 -17.70 -16.38 -1.49
CA TYR A 207 -17.36 -17.76 -1.89
C TYR A 207 -17.08 -18.67 -0.68
N PRO A 208 -17.56 -19.92 -0.67
CA PRO A 208 -18.42 -20.60 -1.67
C PRO A 208 -19.93 -20.44 -1.45
N GLY A 209 -20.40 -19.53 -0.63
CA GLY A 209 -21.82 -19.32 -0.28
C GLY A 209 -22.01 -18.75 1.12
N ALA A 210 -20.95 -18.24 1.71
CA ALA A 210 -20.97 -17.65 3.06
C ALA A 210 -21.72 -16.31 3.05
N ALA A 211 -22.69 -16.17 3.96
CA ALA A 211 -23.36 -14.90 4.20
C ALA A 211 -22.48 -13.90 4.99
N ASP A 212 -21.54 -14.42 5.77
CA ASP A 212 -20.55 -13.64 6.52
C ASP A 212 -19.16 -13.84 5.92
N PRO A 213 -18.45 -12.78 5.54
CA PRO A 213 -17.07 -12.86 5.07
C PRO A 213 -16.10 -13.56 6.02
N SER A 214 -16.36 -13.59 7.37
CA SER A 214 -15.51 -14.31 8.31
C SER A 214 -15.56 -15.84 8.12
N SER A 215 -16.64 -16.34 7.55
CA SER A 215 -16.82 -17.76 7.19
C SER A 215 -16.54 -18.07 5.71
N ALA A 216 -16.13 -17.05 4.94
CA ALA A 216 -15.77 -17.21 3.54
C ALA A 216 -14.48 -18.00 3.38
N SER A 217 -14.40 -18.80 2.33
CA SER A 217 -13.16 -19.47 1.93
C SER A 217 -12.42 -18.63 0.89
N ALA A 218 -11.12 -18.49 1.08
CA ALA A 218 -10.29 -17.89 0.06
C ALA A 218 -9.97 -18.89 -1.05
N LEU A 219 -9.96 -18.41 -2.29
CA LEU A 219 -9.45 -19.12 -3.46
C LEU A 219 -7.97 -18.81 -3.60
N THR A 220 -7.12 -19.81 -3.45
CA THR A 220 -5.69 -19.68 -3.72
C THR A 220 -5.42 -20.07 -5.17
N VAL A 221 -4.74 -19.19 -5.90
CA VAL A 221 -4.36 -19.39 -7.30
C VAL A 221 -2.84 -19.47 -7.44
N THR A 222 -2.39 -20.36 -8.32
CA THR A 222 -0.98 -20.50 -8.69
C THR A 222 -0.69 -19.77 -10.01
N PRO A 223 0.58 -19.46 -10.33
CA PRO A 223 0.93 -18.75 -11.55
C PRO A 223 0.41 -19.41 -12.82
N GLY A 224 -0.34 -18.65 -13.62
CA GLY A 224 -0.96 -19.12 -14.87
C GLY A 224 -2.20 -20.00 -14.69
N GLN A 225 -2.65 -20.22 -13.45
CA GLN A 225 -3.83 -21.02 -13.17
C GLN A 225 -5.11 -20.30 -13.61
N GLN A 226 -6.04 -21.08 -14.16
CA GLN A 226 -7.45 -20.69 -14.32
C GLN A 226 -8.24 -21.46 -13.28
N ALA A 227 -8.93 -20.73 -12.40
CA ALA A 227 -9.77 -21.32 -11.36
C ALA A 227 -11.24 -20.97 -11.61
N ASP A 228 -12.13 -21.83 -11.12
CA ASP A 228 -13.57 -21.62 -11.23
C ASP A 228 -14.18 -21.33 -9.86
N ALA A 229 -15.23 -20.46 -9.84
CA ALA A 229 -15.98 -20.10 -8.65
C ALA A 229 -17.48 -20.14 -8.92
N GLU A 230 -18.22 -20.93 -8.17
CA GLU A 230 -19.67 -21.02 -8.32
C GLU A 230 -20.38 -20.33 -7.15
N PHE A 231 -21.47 -19.60 -7.48
CA PHE A 231 -22.27 -18.88 -6.51
C PHE A 231 -23.76 -19.16 -6.75
N THR A 232 -24.49 -19.26 -5.66
CA THR A 232 -25.96 -19.29 -5.72
C THR A 232 -26.53 -18.16 -4.88
N LEU A 233 -27.30 -17.26 -5.51
CA LEU A 233 -27.96 -16.16 -4.85
C LEU A 233 -29.38 -16.54 -4.46
N THR A 234 -29.73 -16.33 -3.20
CA THR A 234 -31.07 -16.62 -2.68
C THR A 234 -31.83 -15.33 -2.42
N ARG A 235 -33.03 -15.22 -3.02
CA ARG A 235 -33.92 -14.09 -2.86
C ARG A 235 -34.41 -13.98 -1.42
N GLN A 236 -34.27 -12.79 -0.80
CA GLN A 236 -34.65 -12.54 0.59
C GLN A 236 -35.44 -11.21 0.71
N PRO A 237 -36.25 -11.05 1.77
CA PRO A 237 -36.87 -9.77 2.07
C PRO A 237 -35.85 -8.75 2.60
N PHE A 238 -36.01 -7.50 2.18
CA PHE A 238 -35.27 -6.35 2.68
C PHE A 238 -36.22 -5.42 3.42
N TYR A 239 -35.89 -5.13 4.65
CA TYR A 239 -36.69 -4.33 5.55
C TYR A 239 -36.22 -2.89 5.58
N ARG A 240 -37.16 -1.98 5.70
CA ARG A 240 -36.89 -0.55 5.77
C ARG A 240 -36.23 -0.18 7.08
N VAL A 241 -35.10 0.53 7.00
CA VAL A 241 -34.38 1.10 8.14
C VAL A 241 -34.39 2.62 8.01
N THR A 242 -34.73 3.33 9.08
CA THR A 242 -34.70 4.80 9.13
C THR A 242 -33.80 5.27 10.23
N ILE A 243 -32.84 6.15 9.90
CA ILE A 243 -31.82 6.68 10.81
C ILE A 243 -31.92 8.20 10.80
N ALA A 244 -32.34 8.78 11.93
CA ALA A 244 -32.35 10.21 12.18
C ALA A 244 -31.01 10.68 12.76
N GLY A 245 -30.84 11.98 12.94
CA GLY A 245 -29.61 12.57 13.47
C GLY A 245 -28.58 12.85 12.35
N ALA A 246 -27.32 12.50 12.57
CA ALA A 246 -26.22 12.68 11.63
C ALA A 246 -26.25 14.05 10.92
N LYS A 247 -26.14 15.12 11.67
CA LYS A 247 -26.11 16.50 11.16
C LYS A 247 -24.78 17.15 11.45
N SER A 248 -24.28 17.93 10.51
CA SER A 248 -23.12 18.81 10.73
C SER A 248 -23.45 19.92 11.75
N GLU A 249 -22.45 20.62 12.24
CA GLU A 249 -22.63 21.80 13.10
C GLU A 249 -23.54 22.87 12.47
N LYS A 250 -23.56 22.95 11.14
CA LYS A 250 -24.45 23.86 10.38
C LYS A 250 -25.85 23.28 10.17
N GLY A 251 -26.17 22.15 10.80
CA GLY A 251 -27.48 21.49 10.72
C GLY A 251 -27.76 20.76 9.40
N GLN A 252 -26.77 20.64 8.52
CA GLN A 252 -26.93 19.93 7.25
C GLN A 252 -26.86 18.42 7.43
N PRO A 253 -27.66 17.62 6.73
CA PRO A 253 -27.59 16.17 6.82
C PRO A 253 -26.23 15.65 6.35
N MET A 254 -25.68 14.68 7.08
CA MET A 254 -24.47 13.98 6.73
C MET A 254 -24.81 12.70 5.97
N GLY A 255 -23.93 12.31 5.05
CA GLY A 255 -24.01 11.00 4.41
C GLY A 255 -23.82 9.89 5.46
N ILE A 256 -24.76 8.95 5.47
CA ILE A 256 -24.68 7.75 6.32
C ILE A 256 -24.24 6.57 5.48
N GLN A 257 -23.25 5.84 5.95
CA GLN A 257 -22.84 4.55 5.43
C GLN A 257 -23.27 3.47 6.43
N ILE A 258 -23.83 2.38 5.91
CA ILE A 258 -24.24 1.24 6.72
C ILE A 258 -23.36 0.06 6.33
N HIS A 259 -22.82 -0.61 7.33
CA HIS A 259 -21.97 -1.77 7.16
C HIS A 259 -22.56 -2.94 7.94
N ASP A 260 -22.30 -4.15 7.49
CA ASP A 260 -22.49 -5.31 8.35
C ASP A 260 -21.50 -5.29 9.53
N GLN A 261 -21.79 -6.01 10.61
CA GLN A 261 -20.90 -6.02 11.78
C GLN A 261 -19.54 -6.65 11.53
N SER A 262 -19.38 -7.42 10.46
CA SER A 262 -18.09 -7.99 10.09
C SER A 262 -17.12 -6.90 9.58
N GLY A 263 -17.62 -5.70 9.28
CA GLY A 263 -16.83 -4.55 8.83
C GLY A 263 -16.09 -4.79 7.51
N ARG A 264 -16.41 -5.87 6.79
CA ARG A 264 -15.66 -6.35 5.64
C ARG A 264 -16.13 -5.76 4.32
N GLY A 265 -16.24 -4.41 4.29
CA GLY A 265 -16.39 -3.69 3.02
C GLY A 265 -17.73 -3.78 2.34
N MET A 266 -18.67 -4.49 2.92
CA MET A 266 -20.04 -4.47 2.42
C MET A 266 -20.76 -3.27 3.01
N SER A 267 -20.86 -2.21 2.22
CA SER A 267 -21.63 -1.03 2.59
C SER A 267 -22.98 -1.06 1.87
N PHE A 268 -24.00 -0.68 2.61
CA PHE A 268 -25.34 -0.50 2.09
C PHE A 268 -25.63 0.99 1.98
N PRO A 269 -26.06 1.49 0.81
CA PRO A 269 -26.33 2.91 0.65
C PRO A 269 -27.54 3.33 1.45
N ALA A 270 -27.41 4.40 2.23
CA ALA A 270 -28.52 5.10 2.86
C ALA A 270 -28.78 6.42 2.13
N GLN A 271 -30.03 6.71 1.82
CA GLN A 271 -30.43 7.92 1.11
C GLN A 271 -31.16 8.87 2.05
N TRP A 272 -30.74 10.12 2.07
CA TRP A 272 -31.46 11.14 2.79
C TRP A 272 -32.85 11.38 2.20
N ARG A 273 -33.87 11.41 3.05
CA ARG A 273 -35.24 11.70 2.72
C ARG A 273 -35.70 12.94 3.45
N GLU A 274 -35.81 14.04 2.73
CA GLU A 274 -36.19 15.33 3.33
C GLU A 274 -37.54 15.29 4.05
N GLN A 275 -38.51 14.61 3.46
CA GLN A 275 -39.87 14.43 4.01
C GLN A 275 -39.88 13.68 5.35
N LEU A 276 -38.87 12.84 5.61
CA LEU A 276 -38.73 12.07 6.83
C LEU A 276 -37.78 12.74 7.83
N GLY A 277 -36.97 13.69 7.38
CA GLY A 277 -35.87 14.25 8.17
C GLY A 277 -34.86 13.18 8.60
N ALA A 278 -34.71 12.10 7.83
CA ALA A 278 -33.93 10.93 8.16
C ALA A 278 -33.34 10.27 6.91
N SER A 279 -32.27 9.51 7.08
CA SER A 279 -31.74 8.63 6.05
C SER A 279 -32.51 7.29 6.05
N GLU A 280 -32.75 6.78 4.86
CA GLU A 280 -33.49 5.56 4.61
C GLU A 280 -32.62 4.54 3.88
N ALA A 281 -32.65 3.30 4.33
CA ALA A 281 -32.04 2.15 3.68
C ALA A 281 -32.97 0.95 3.71
N TYR A 282 -32.69 -0.05 2.87
CA TYR A 282 -33.36 -1.34 2.89
C TYR A 282 -32.31 -2.43 3.09
N LEU A 283 -32.46 -3.24 4.14
CA LEU A 283 -31.47 -4.22 4.58
C LEU A 283 -32.13 -5.59 4.80
N PRO A 284 -31.46 -6.68 4.45
CA PRO A 284 -31.89 -8.02 4.86
C PRO A 284 -31.73 -8.21 6.38
N ASN A 285 -32.21 -9.33 6.90
CA ASN A 285 -31.94 -9.69 8.30
C ASN A 285 -30.42 -9.75 8.55
N GLY A 286 -30.00 -9.24 9.70
CA GLY A 286 -28.58 -9.19 10.05
C GLY A 286 -28.25 -8.19 11.16
N HIS A 287 -26.98 -8.11 11.49
CA HIS A 287 -26.42 -7.16 12.44
C HIS A 287 -25.59 -6.11 11.69
N TYR A 288 -25.83 -4.86 11.99
CA TYR A 288 -25.30 -3.73 11.25
C TYR A 288 -24.79 -2.64 12.18
N TYR A 289 -23.90 -1.81 11.65
CA TYR A 289 -23.67 -0.48 12.19
C TYR A 289 -23.81 0.57 11.11
N ALA A 290 -24.28 1.74 11.51
CA ALA A 290 -24.32 2.91 10.67
C ALA A 290 -23.33 3.93 11.18
N GLU A 291 -22.60 4.56 10.27
CA GLU A 291 -21.67 5.62 10.58
C GLU A 291 -21.85 6.84 9.68
N ALA A 292 -21.48 7.99 10.23
CA ALA A 292 -21.44 9.25 9.52
C ALA A 292 -20.14 9.98 9.89
N GLN A 293 -19.42 10.47 8.88
CA GLN A 293 -18.17 11.20 9.06
C GLN A 293 -18.14 12.45 8.19
N ILE A 294 -17.68 13.55 8.78
CA ILE A 294 -17.21 14.74 8.06
C ILE A 294 -15.72 14.89 8.32
N ARG A 295 -14.97 15.25 7.31
CA ARG A 295 -13.55 15.63 7.40
C ARG A 295 -13.40 17.09 6.99
N GLY A 296 -12.49 17.82 7.62
CA GLY A 296 -12.19 19.22 7.32
C GLY A 296 -12.18 20.08 8.58
N GLU A 297 -12.55 21.36 8.45
CA GLU A 297 -12.49 22.34 9.57
C GLU A 297 -13.37 21.97 10.78
N SER A 298 -14.41 21.18 10.57
CA SER A 298 -15.32 20.70 11.63
C SER A 298 -15.47 19.19 11.50
N SER A 299 -14.37 18.45 11.69
CA SER A 299 -14.38 16.99 11.63
C SER A 299 -15.28 16.42 12.73
N ALA A 300 -16.19 15.55 12.34
CA ALA A 300 -17.13 14.90 13.24
C ALA A 300 -17.40 13.46 12.82
N TYR A 301 -17.67 12.60 13.79
CA TYR A 301 -17.97 11.19 13.58
C TYR A 301 -19.07 10.72 14.52
N GLY A 302 -19.90 9.83 14.04
CA GLY A 302 -20.88 9.11 14.84
C GLY A 302 -21.08 7.70 14.34
N ARG A 303 -21.42 6.79 15.25
CA ARG A 303 -21.73 5.39 14.95
C ARG A 303 -22.89 4.92 15.81
N ILE A 304 -23.75 4.07 15.23
CA ILE A 304 -24.81 3.37 15.94
C ILE A 304 -24.90 1.94 15.44
N ASP A 305 -24.92 0.98 16.38
CA ASP A 305 -25.10 -0.43 16.08
C ASP A 305 -26.59 -0.79 16.18
N PHE A 306 -27.09 -1.66 15.29
CA PHE A 306 -28.47 -2.09 15.27
C PHE A 306 -28.63 -3.45 14.58
N SER A 307 -29.83 -4.05 14.73
CA SER A 307 -30.18 -5.33 14.09
C SER A 307 -31.48 -5.21 13.31
N VAL A 308 -31.56 -5.96 12.22
CA VAL A 308 -32.78 -6.15 11.42
C VAL A 308 -33.24 -7.59 11.65
N ALA A 309 -34.48 -7.77 12.11
CA ALA A 309 -35.08 -9.07 12.39
C ALA A 309 -36.56 -9.03 11.95
N ASP A 310 -36.84 -9.58 10.80
CA ASP A 310 -38.16 -9.80 10.20
C ASP A 310 -39.12 -8.59 10.16
N GLY A 311 -38.56 -7.37 10.20
CA GLY A 311 -39.36 -6.16 10.20
C GLY A 311 -38.59 -4.85 10.07
N PRO A 312 -39.33 -3.74 9.84
CA PRO A 312 -38.69 -2.44 9.69
C PRO A 312 -38.10 -1.91 11.01
N VAL A 313 -36.91 -1.32 10.94
CA VAL A 313 -36.24 -0.68 12.07
C VAL A 313 -36.48 0.83 12.04
N ARG A 314 -36.98 1.36 13.15
CA ARG A 314 -37.33 2.78 13.32
C ARG A 314 -36.76 3.32 14.62
N GLY A 315 -36.67 4.66 14.71
CA GLY A 315 -36.25 5.33 15.93
C GLY A 315 -34.73 5.31 16.18
N LEU A 316 -33.95 4.87 15.20
CA LEU A 316 -32.49 5.02 15.28
C LEU A 316 -32.12 6.51 15.19
N ASN A 317 -31.25 6.96 16.12
CA ASN A 317 -30.75 8.34 16.13
C ASN A 317 -29.23 8.30 16.21
N LEU A 318 -28.55 8.67 15.12
CA LEU A 318 -27.11 8.71 15.02
C LEU A 318 -26.60 10.08 15.49
N VAL A 319 -25.94 10.09 16.65
CA VAL A 319 -25.35 11.29 17.22
C VAL A 319 -23.90 11.39 16.76
N THR A 320 -23.51 12.54 16.24
CA THR A 320 -22.12 12.84 15.87
C THR A 320 -21.45 13.68 16.94
N LEU A 321 -20.19 13.37 17.20
CA LEU A 321 -19.31 14.12 18.09
C LEU A 321 -18.18 14.74 17.30
N PRO A 322 -17.75 15.97 17.62
CA PRO A 322 -16.54 16.54 17.05
C PRO A 322 -15.35 15.62 17.29
N LEU A 323 -14.47 15.50 16.30
CA LEU A 323 -13.20 14.79 16.43
C LEU A 323 -12.11 15.78 16.84
N HIS A 324 -11.18 15.32 17.65
CA HIS A 324 -10.04 16.09 18.11
C HIS A 324 -8.72 15.49 17.64
N THR A 325 -7.71 16.34 17.47
CA THR A 325 -6.33 15.91 17.24
C THR A 325 -5.77 15.24 18.50
N ILE A 326 -4.82 14.32 18.32
CA ILE A 326 -4.15 13.64 19.42
C ILE A 326 -2.77 14.26 19.60
N PRO A 327 -2.42 14.81 20.77
CA PRO A 327 -1.09 15.37 21.00
C PRO A 327 0.00 14.31 20.86
N VAL A 328 1.11 14.70 20.20
CA VAL A 328 2.28 13.83 20.00
C VAL A 328 3.53 14.60 20.42
N GLN A 329 4.27 14.05 21.37
CA GLN A 329 5.55 14.57 21.80
C GLN A 329 6.67 13.69 21.24
N ILE A 330 7.62 14.29 20.51
CA ILE A 330 8.77 13.58 19.95
C ILE A 330 10.04 14.00 20.68
N ARG A 331 10.68 13.03 21.33
CA ARG A 331 11.97 13.22 21.98
C ARG A 331 13.08 12.63 21.13
N LYS A 332 14.07 13.44 20.74
CA LYS A 332 15.23 13.00 19.96
C LYS A 332 16.43 12.84 20.89
N GLU A 333 16.87 11.61 21.09
CA GLU A 333 18.07 11.25 21.85
C GLU A 333 19.21 10.89 20.89
N PHE A 334 19.77 11.90 20.23
CA PHE A 334 20.80 11.72 19.22
C PHE A 334 22.19 11.90 19.83
N THR A 335 23.09 10.98 19.48
CA THR A 335 24.52 11.07 19.81
C THR A 335 25.27 11.74 18.66
N GLU A 336 26.25 12.61 18.97
CA GLU A 336 27.00 13.40 17.97
C GLU A 336 27.83 12.54 16.99
N SER A 337 28.11 11.30 17.35
CA SER A 337 28.99 10.40 16.58
C SER A 337 28.35 9.86 15.28
N ASN A 338 27.05 10.00 15.07
CA ASN A 338 26.31 9.36 13.97
C ASN A 338 25.57 10.34 13.04
N SER A 339 26.02 11.58 12.94
CA SER A 339 25.44 12.57 12.01
C SER A 339 25.67 12.27 10.51
N GLY A 340 26.33 11.15 10.17
CA GLY A 340 26.72 10.77 8.81
C GLY A 340 25.99 9.58 8.18
N GLY A 341 24.90 9.10 8.75
CA GLY A 341 24.12 8.00 8.18
C GLY A 341 23.33 8.48 6.95
N GLY A 342 23.87 8.19 5.75
CA GLY A 342 23.18 8.48 4.49
C GLY A 342 21.79 7.84 4.47
N ALA A 343 20.76 8.66 4.25
CA ALA A 343 19.44 8.19 3.99
C ALA A 343 19.46 7.28 2.76
N VAL A 344 19.08 6.02 2.90
CA VAL A 344 18.72 5.20 1.74
C VAL A 344 17.41 5.78 1.24
N PHE A 345 17.49 6.56 0.16
CA PHE A 345 16.32 7.11 -0.49
C PHE A 345 15.50 5.96 -1.09
N TYR A 346 14.48 5.54 -0.39
CA TYR A 346 13.34 4.97 -1.07
C TYR A 346 12.63 6.15 -1.75
N SER A 347 12.68 6.20 -3.06
CA SER A 347 11.88 7.13 -3.86
C SER A 347 10.41 6.71 -3.83
N GLY A 348 9.79 6.83 -2.67
CA GLY A 348 8.35 6.90 -2.55
C GLY A 348 7.87 8.28 -3.04
N PRO A 349 6.61 8.42 -3.48
CA PRO A 349 6.09 9.69 -3.95
C PRO A 349 6.34 10.75 -2.87
N SER A 350 7.01 11.82 -3.27
CA SER A 350 7.34 12.97 -2.44
C SER A 350 6.11 13.43 -1.66
N ALA A 351 6.18 13.42 -0.35
CA ALA A 351 5.13 13.95 0.53
C ALA A 351 4.95 15.48 0.40
N ASN A 352 5.65 16.09 -0.55
CA ASN A 352 5.50 17.48 -0.91
C ASN A 352 4.40 17.65 -1.95
N GLY A 353 3.15 17.57 -1.51
CA GLY A 353 2.03 18.15 -2.25
C GLY A 353 2.27 19.65 -2.44
N PRO A 354 1.79 20.26 -3.55
CA PRO A 354 1.90 21.70 -3.76
C PRO A 354 1.14 22.42 -2.65
N GLY A 355 1.86 22.95 -1.64
CA GLY A 355 1.30 23.65 -0.48
C GLY A 355 2.06 23.50 0.83
N SER A 356 3.10 22.65 0.92
CA SER A 356 3.94 22.58 2.13
C SER A 356 4.70 23.90 2.30
N GLN A 357 4.35 24.65 3.32
CA GLN A 357 5.12 25.85 3.73
C GLN A 357 6.51 25.37 4.17
N GLN A 358 7.54 25.88 3.51
CA GLN A 358 8.94 25.44 3.66
C GLN A 358 9.57 25.74 5.04
N ASN A 359 8.81 26.17 6.04
CA ASN A 359 9.30 26.61 7.36
C ASN A 359 8.67 25.87 8.56
N GLU A 360 7.87 24.82 8.36
CA GLU A 360 7.33 24.08 9.51
C GLU A 360 8.34 23.02 10.00
N PRO A 361 8.48 22.83 11.32
CA PRO A 361 9.30 21.76 11.88
C PRO A 361 8.90 20.41 11.32
N ASN A 362 9.91 19.62 10.90
CA ASN A 362 9.69 18.27 10.40
C ASN A 362 9.77 17.28 11.57
N PRO A 363 8.77 16.40 11.77
CA PRO A 363 8.80 15.41 12.85
C PRO A 363 10.00 14.46 12.75
N GLY A 364 10.60 14.30 11.56
CA GLY A 364 11.71 13.37 11.34
C GLY A 364 11.28 11.91 11.30
N LEU A 365 9.97 11.66 11.34
CA LEU A 365 9.38 10.33 11.25
C LEU A 365 8.00 10.35 10.58
N MET A 366 7.59 9.20 10.06
CA MET A 366 6.21 8.94 9.63
C MET A 366 5.55 8.00 10.65
N LEU A 367 4.27 8.24 10.90
CA LEU A 367 3.42 7.39 11.71
C LEU A 367 2.24 6.94 10.86
N THR A 368 1.97 5.64 10.86
CA THR A 368 0.81 5.05 10.18
C THR A 368 -0.04 4.29 11.17
N LEU A 369 -1.35 4.40 11.01
CA LEU A 369 -2.33 3.67 11.80
C LEU A 369 -3.02 2.64 10.92
N SER A 370 -3.14 1.42 11.41
CA SER A 370 -3.98 0.39 10.80
C SER A 370 -5.02 -0.07 11.82
N SER A 371 -6.30 -0.05 11.42
CA SER A 371 -7.39 -0.50 12.30
C SER A 371 -7.14 -1.95 12.75
N ASP A 372 -7.44 -2.22 14.02
CA ASP A 372 -7.40 -3.58 14.59
C ASP A 372 -8.56 -4.43 14.04
N ASP A 373 -9.66 -3.81 13.66
CA ASP A 373 -10.74 -4.46 12.92
C ASP A 373 -10.24 -4.92 11.55
N ALA A 374 -10.00 -6.21 11.47
CA ALA A 374 -9.15 -6.90 10.52
C ALA A 374 -9.61 -6.89 9.05
N THR A 375 -10.59 -6.09 8.67
CA THR A 375 -11.30 -6.42 7.44
C THR A 375 -10.89 -5.61 6.23
N MET A 376 -10.66 -4.33 6.38
CA MET A 376 -10.27 -3.48 5.25
C MET A 376 -9.05 -2.66 5.59
N GLY A 377 -7.98 -2.95 4.88
CA GLY A 377 -6.78 -2.13 4.96
C GLY A 377 -7.06 -0.76 4.38
N ASN A 378 -7.37 0.20 5.22
CA ASN A 378 -7.18 1.59 4.84
C ASN A 378 -5.72 1.92 5.14
N MET A 379 -4.88 2.00 4.13
CA MET A 379 -3.51 2.53 4.25
C MET A 379 -3.60 4.06 4.37
N GLY A 380 -4.26 4.54 5.39
CA GLY A 380 -4.28 5.94 5.74
C GLY A 380 -3.01 6.29 6.52
N GLY A 381 -2.07 6.99 5.89
CA GLY A 381 -1.08 7.71 6.67
C GLY A 381 -1.80 8.67 7.60
N ALA A 382 -1.48 8.65 8.88
CA ALA A 382 -1.95 9.65 9.82
C ALA A 382 -0.88 10.75 9.86
N PRO A 383 -1.06 11.87 9.14
CA PRO A 383 -0.03 12.90 9.08
C PRO A 383 0.15 13.54 10.45
N LEU A 384 1.40 13.57 10.89
CA LEU A 384 1.82 14.39 12.02
C LEU A 384 1.98 15.83 11.54
N ARG A 385 1.40 16.76 12.27
CA ARG A 385 1.53 18.19 12.01
C ARG A 385 2.13 18.87 13.24
N HIS A 386 2.98 19.86 13.02
CA HIS A 386 3.45 20.67 14.13
C HIS A 386 2.29 21.47 14.71
N VAL A 387 2.20 21.55 16.05
CA VAL A 387 1.14 22.27 16.74
C VAL A 387 1.23 23.75 16.42
N ARG A 388 0.19 24.28 15.77
CA ARG A 388 0.16 25.67 15.31
C ARG A 388 0.37 26.65 16.48
N GLY A 389 1.40 27.50 16.36
CA GLY A 389 1.75 28.49 17.38
C GLY A 389 2.55 27.95 18.56
N SER A 390 2.90 26.68 18.60
CA SER A 390 3.81 26.13 19.60
C SER A 390 5.23 26.66 19.37
N GLN A 391 5.93 27.00 20.46
CA GLN A 391 7.36 27.31 20.44
C GLN A 391 8.22 26.07 20.63
N ASP A 392 7.64 24.95 21.01
CA ASP A 392 8.32 23.66 21.13
C ASP A 392 8.43 23.01 19.74
N PRO A 393 9.66 22.83 19.20
CA PRO A 393 9.85 22.23 17.89
C PRO A 393 9.49 20.74 17.84
N ASP A 394 9.34 20.10 18.98
CA ASP A 394 9.03 18.67 19.11
C ASP A 394 7.56 18.40 19.49
N ALA A 395 6.73 19.46 19.55
CA ALA A 395 5.30 19.36 19.78
C ALA A 395 4.55 19.15 18.46
N PHE A 396 4.00 17.97 18.28
CA PHE A 396 3.21 17.58 17.12
C PHE A 396 1.80 17.17 17.52
N GLU A 397 0.93 17.07 16.55
CA GLU A 397 -0.40 16.50 16.70
C GLU A 397 -0.66 15.50 15.57
N LEU A 398 -1.30 14.42 15.91
CA LEU A 398 -1.86 13.47 14.96
C LEU A 398 -3.21 14.00 14.49
N SER A 399 -3.45 14.01 13.20
CA SER A 399 -4.75 14.42 12.64
C SER A 399 -5.88 13.61 13.23
N GLU A 400 -7.09 14.18 13.20
CA GLU A 400 -8.31 13.59 13.73
C GLU A 400 -8.53 12.18 13.22
N GLN A 401 -8.73 11.24 14.12
CA GLN A 401 -9.00 9.84 13.85
C GLN A 401 -10.38 9.44 14.37
N THR A 402 -11.02 8.50 13.68
CA THR A 402 -12.28 7.90 14.16
C THR A 402 -12.04 7.03 15.39
N PRO A 403 -13.03 6.90 16.29
CA PRO A 403 -12.95 5.97 17.42
C PRO A 403 -12.66 4.54 16.95
N GLY A 404 -11.81 3.84 17.68
CA GLY A 404 -11.40 2.48 17.32
C GLY A 404 -10.10 2.06 18.00
N ARG A 405 -9.60 0.91 17.60
CA ARG A 405 -8.31 0.36 18.02
C ARG A 405 -7.39 0.35 16.81
N TYR A 406 -6.15 0.81 16.97
CA TYR A 406 -5.23 1.01 15.85
C TYR A 406 -3.84 0.48 16.17
N TRP A 407 -3.32 -0.42 15.37
CA TRP A 407 -1.92 -0.77 15.38
C TRP A 407 -1.10 0.38 14.81
N VAL A 408 -0.04 0.73 15.53
CA VAL A 408 0.85 1.84 15.17
C VAL A 408 2.10 1.30 14.49
N ARG A 409 2.49 1.91 13.36
CA ARG A 409 3.78 1.68 12.72
C ARG A 409 4.49 3.00 12.51
N THR A 410 5.81 2.96 12.66
CA THR A 410 6.66 4.12 12.56
C THR A 410 7.80 3.88 11.58
N TYR A 411 8.16 4.94 10.88
CA TYR A 411 9.36 4.98 10.06
C TYR A 411 10.12 6.26 10.38
N ALA A 412 11.28 6.14 11.02
CA ALA A 412 12.15 7.27 11.31
C ALA A 412 13.10 7.53 10.12
N PHE A 413 13.19 8.79 9.65
CA PHE A 413 14.08 9.15 8.55
C PHE A 413 15.54 9.13 8.98
N GLN A 414 15.80 9.38 10.26
CA GLN A 414 17.12 9.28 10.86
C GLN A 414 17.01 8.46 12.15
N GLY A 415 17.78 7.38 12.24
CA GLY A 415 17.75 6.50 13.40
C GLY A 415 16.53 5.57 13.44
N TYR A 416 16.02 5.32 14.63
CA TYR A 416 14.89 4.41 14.87
C TYR A 416 14.06 4.86 16.06
N VAL A 417 12.80 4.40 16.11
CA VAL A 417 11.93 4.62 17.28
C VAL A 417 12.28 3.60 18.35
N SER A 418 12.80 4.06 19.47
CA SER A 418 13.21 3.21 20.61
C SER A 418 12.05 2.92 21.56
N SER A 419 11.10 3.83 21.69
CA SER A 419 9.87 3.63 22.45
C SER A 419 8.72 4.48 21.89
N ILE A 420 7.51 3.98 22.03
CA ILE A 420 6.29 4.70 21.72
C ILE A 420 5.20 4.29 22.71
N THR A 421 4.65 5.25 23.41
CA THR A 421 3.61 5.02 24.42
C THR A 421 2.44 5.98 24.28
N SER A 422 1.28 5.60 24.81
CA SER A 422 0.12 6.47 24.96
C SER A 422 -0.52 6.20 26.30
N GLY A 423 -0.52 7.19 27.19
CA GLY A 423 -1.03 7.03 28.56
C GLY A 423 -0.34 5.91 29.36
N GLY A 424 0.94 5.65 29.07
CA GLY A 424 1.72 4.58 29.71
C GLY A 424 1.58 3.19 29.06
N VAL A 425 0.73 3.05 28.04
CA VAL A 425 0.59 1.81 27.27
C VAL A 425 1.67 1.75 26.17
N ASP A 426 2.38 0.64 26.07
CA ASP A 426 3.39 0.39 25.03
C ASP A 426 2.71 0.02 23.71
N LEU A 427 2.75 0.94 22.72
CA LEU A 427 2.10 0.77 21.42
C LEU A 427 2.83 -0.22 20.49
N ALA A 428 3.99 -0.73 20.89
CA ALA A 428 4.60 -1.86 20.21
C ALA A 428 3.94 -3.21 20.56
N ARG A 429 3.20 -3.27 21.65
CA ARG A 429 2.54 -4.47 22.19
C ARG A 429 1.03 -4.42 22.11
N GLU A 430 0.47 -3.24 22.24
CA GLU A 430 -0.97 -3.03 22.29
C GLU A 430 -1.40 -1.94 21.31
N PRO A 431 -2.59 -2.05 20.71
CA PRO A 431 -3.10 -1.04 19.81
C PRO A 431 -3.44 0.26 20.56
N LEU A 432 -3.25 1.39 19.91
CA LEU A 432 -3.75 2.69 20.34
C LEU A 432 -5.28 2.65 20.38
N VAL A 433 -5.87 2.98 21.52
CA VAL A 433 -7.33 3.07 21.70
C VAL A 433 -7.77 4.53 21.57
N ILE A 434 -8.61 4.80 20.59
CA ILE A 434 -9.22 6.11 20.35
C ILE A 434 -10.69 6.02 20.74
N GLY A 435 -11.07 6.80 21.74
CA GLY A 435 -12.44 6.85 22.27
C GLY A 435 -13.37 7.77 21.45
N PRO A 436 -14.63 7.90 21.89
CA PRO A 436 -15.60 8.81 21.29
C PRO A 436 -15.05 10.24 21.19
N GLY A 437 -15.36 10.93 20.09
CA GLY A 437 -14.86 12.28 19.84
C GLY A 437 -13.35 12.34 19.52
N GLY A 438 -12.72 11.21 19.18
CA GLY A 438 -11.28 11.17 18.89
C GLY A 438 -10.40 11.22 20.16
N ALA A 439 -10.98 11.00 21.34
CA ALA A 439 -10.25 11.09 22.60
C ALA A 439 -9.22 9.96 22.75
N ALA A 440 -7.96 10.32 22.93
CA ALA A 440 -6.87 9.40 23.27
C ALA A 440 -5.88 10.11 24.20
N ALA A 441 -5.13 9.34 24.98
CA ALA A 441 -4.00 9.88 25.73
C ALA A 441 -2.91 10.37 24.76
N PRO A 442 -2.12 11.40 25.16
CA PRO A 442 -0.98 11.86 24.35
C PRO A 442 -0.03 10.73 23.99
N ILE A 443 0.52 10.79 22.78
CA ILE A 443 1.51 9.84 22.28
C ILE A 443 2.90 10.40 22.55
N GLU A 444 3.75 9.62 23.21
CA GLU A 444 5.14 9.95 23.48
C GLU A 444 6.03 9.04 22.66
N ILE A 445 6.91 9.64 21.85
CA ILE A 445 7.81 8.93 20.94
C ILE A 445 9.26 9.29 21.27
N THR A 446 10.12 8.30 21.48
CA THR A 446 11.56 8.51 21.59
C THR A 446 12.27 7.96 20.37
N VAL A 447 13.07 8.82 19.72
CA VAL A 447 13.86 8.48 18.53
C VAL A 447 15.34 8.50 18.91
N ARG A 448 16.10 7.46 18.52
CA ARG A 448 17.55 7.35 18.74
C ARG A 448 18.26 7.14 17.42
N ASN A 449 19.54 7.56 17.35
CA ASN A 449 20.39 7.40 16.16
C ASN A 449 21.58 6.44 16.37
N ASP A 450 21.60 5.73 17.48
CA ASP A 450 22.63 4.73 17.81
C ASP A 450 22.25 3.32 17.33
N GLY A 451 21.49 3.20 16.26
CA GLY A 451 21.19 1.92 15.62
C GLY A 451 22.44 1.17 15.20
N GLY A 452 22.41 -0.13 15.32
CA GLY A 452 23.52 -1.00 14.91
C GLY A 452 23.51 -1.29 13.41
N ARG A 453 24.40 -2.19 13.02
CA ARG A 453 24.59 -2.62 11.63
C ARG A 453 24.66 -4.14 11.57
N ILE A 454 24.00 -4.73 10.57
CA ILE A 454 24.17 -6.14 10.21
C ILE A 454 24.82 -6.18 8.84
N THR A 455 25.99 -6.81 8.75
CA THR A 455 26.69 -7.07 7.49
C THR A 455 26.77 -8.56 7.28
N GLY A 456 26.83 -8.99 6.04
CA GLY A 456 26.96 -10.43 5.81
C GLY A 456 27.12 -10.81 4.36
N THR A 457 27.21 -12.13 4.19
CA THR A 457 27.26 -12.76 2.87
C THR A 457 26.20 -13.84 2.77
N VAL A 458 25.61 -13.96 1.56
CA VAL A 458 24.76 -15.09 1.21
C VAL A 458 25.66 -16.15 0.59
N GLY A 459 25.65 -17.36 1.16
CA GLY A 459 26.49 -18.48 0.68
C GLY A 459 26.18 -18.85 -0.77
N SER A 460 27.05 -19.60 -1.39
CA SER A 460 27.09 -19.96 -2.83
C SER A 460 25.97 -20.88 -3.32
N GLY A 461 24.80 -20.87 -2.68
CA GLY A 461 23.54 -21.42 -3.19
C GLY A 461 22.77 -20.45 -4.10
N THR A 462 23.36 -19.28 -4.46
CA THR A 462 22.86 -18.50 -5.59
C THR A 462 22.72 -19.42 -6.80
N PRO A 463 21.57 -19.41 -7.51
CA PRO A 463 21.40 -20.22 -8.71
C PRO A 463 22.62 -20.04 -9.60
N GLN A 464 23.26 -21.17 -9.97
CA GLN A 464 24.39 -21.16 -10.89
C GLN A 464 23.93 -20.47 -12.17
N GLY A 465 24.37 -19.22 -12.38
CA GLY A 465 23.93 -18.39 -13.51
C GLY A 465 23.50 -16.98 -13.12
N SER A 466 23.40 -16.62 -11.83
CA SER A 466 23.14 -15.22 -11.43
C SER A 466 24.31 -14.35 -11.88
N THR A 467 24.00 -13.41 -12.74
CA THR A 467 24.98 -12.49 -13.32
C THR A 467 25.31 -11.35 -12.37
N VAL A 468 26.49 -10.80 -12.51
CA VAL A 468 26.92 -9.60 -11.75
C VAL A 468 25.88 -8.50 -11.99
N GLY A 469 25.20 -8.04 -10.91
CA GLY A 469 24.18 -6.98 -10.99
C GLY A 469 22.72 -7.46 -10.86
N GLU A 470 22.44 -8.75 -11.00
CA GLU A 470 21.09 -9.28 -10.81
C GLU A 470 20.74 -9.41 -9.31
N LEU A 471 19.51 -9.01 -8.93
CA LEU A 471 19.02 -9.20 -7.57
C LEU A 471 18.87 -10.70 -7.31
N SER A 472 19.68 -11.24 -6.41
CA SER A 472 19.74 -12.67 -6.14
C SER A 472 18.96 -13.09 -4.90
N ALA A 473 18.73 -12.17 -3.97
CA ALA A 473 17.96 -12.44 -2.76
C ALA A 473 17.54 -11.14 -2.07
N PHE A 474 16.49 -11.23 -1.25
CA PHE A 474 16.13 -10.25 -0.23
C PHE A 474 16.53 -10.76 1.14
N ILE A 475 17.22 -9.93 1.90
CA ILE A 475 17.57 -10.22 3.29
C ILE A 475 16.62 -9.45 4.18
N SER A 476 15.94 -10.16 5.05
CA SER A 476 15.04 -9.59 6.04
C SER A 476 15.58 -9.86 7.46
N ALA A 477 15.66 -8.82 8.29
CA ALA A 477 15.94 -8.95 9.71
C ALA A 477 14.61 -8.91 10.47
N ILE A 478 14.07 -10.08 10.77
CA ILE A 478 12.78 -10.25 11.45
C ILE A 478 12.98 -10.03 12.95
N PRO A 479 12.39 -8.99 13.56
CA PRO A 479 12.55 -8.75 14.99
C PRO A 479 11.87 -9.85 15.80
N LEU A 480 12.57 -10.36 16.81
CA LEU A 480 12.06 -11.33 17.78
C LEU A 480 11.53 -10.63 19.05
N PHE A 481 11.22 -9.36 18.95
CA PHE A 481 10.67 -8.52 20.02
C PHE A 481 9.60 -7.58 19.44
N PRO A 482 8.65 -7.13 20.26
CA PRO A 482 7.65 -6.17 19.81
C PRO A 482 8.29 -4.84 19.39
N THR A 483 7.90 -4.35 18.22
CA THR A 483 8.38 -3.07 17.70
C THR A 483 7.35 -2.43 16.76
N THR A 484 7.29 -1.10 16.75
CA THR A 484 6.54 -0.35 15.76
C THR A 484 7.37 0.01 14.53
N SER A 485 8.69 -0.16 14.61
CA SER A 485 9.60 0.15 13.51
C SER A 485 9.39 -0.80 12.33
N GLN A 486 9.61 -0.28 11.13
CA GLN A 486 9.61 -1.10 9.93
C GLN A 486 10.73 -2.14 10.01
N MET A 487 10.45 -3.35 9.53
CA MET A 487 11.42 -4.44 9.46
C MET A 487 12.61 -4.06 8.56
N PRO A 488 13.86 -4.14 9.05
CA PRO A 488 15.03 -3.88 8.21
C PRO A 488 15.14 -4.92 7.08
N MET A 489 15.29 -4.43 5.84
CA MET A 489 15.47 -5.28 4.65
C MET A 489 16.57 -4.72 3.74
N ALA A 490 17.24 -5.60 3.02
CA ALA A 490 18.18 -5.25 1.97
C ALA A 490 18.06 -6.22 0.79
N GLY A 491 18.27 -5.71 -0.43
CA GLY A 491 18.50 -6.54 -1.60
C GLY A 491 19.96 -7.00 -1.67
N VAL A 492 20.18 -8.23 -2.06
CA VAL A 492 21.50 -8.78 -2.40
C VAL A 492 21.59 -8.88 -3.91
N TYR A 493 22.57 -8.21 -4.46
CA TYR A 493 22.85 -8.22 -5.89
C TYR A 493 23.98 -9.18 -6.22
N GLY A 494 23.89 -9.86 -7.35
CA GLY A 494 24.84 -10.89 -7.78
C GLY A 494 26.28 -10.40 -7.84
N GLY A 495 27.22 -11.31 -7.68
CA GLY A 495 28.68 -11.10 -7.66
C GLY A 495 29.32 -11.51 -6.34
N ASN A 496 29.13 -10.79 -5.27
CA ASN A 496 29.77 -11.10 -3.98
C ASN A 496 28.81 -11.62 -2.91
N GLY A 497 27.49 -11.62 -3.19
CA GLY A 497 26.47 -12.01 -2.22
C GLY A 497 26.49 -11.21 -0.92
N THR A 498 27.10 -10.01 -0.90
CA THR A 498 27.24 -9.20 0.31
C THR A 498 26.03 -8.31 0.52
N PHE A 499 25.69 -8.06 1.78
CA PHE A 499 24.63 -7.12 2.15
C PHE A 499 24.99 -6.32 3.40
N THR A 500 24.30 -5.19 3.57
CA THR A 500 24.39 -4.36 4.76
C THR A 500 23.01 -3.82 5.12
N LEU A 501 22.59 -4.09 6.35
CA LEU A 501 21.43 -3.44 6.98
C LEU A 501 21.95 -2.37 7.95
N MET A 502 21.52 -1.14 7.77
CA MET A 502 21.95 0.01 8.58
C MET A 502 20.81 0.50 9.48
N ASN A 503 21.13 1.21 10.54
CA ASN A 503 20.18 1.77 11.50
C ASN A 503 19.24 0.72 12.10
N VAL A 504 19.78 -0.49 12.33
CA VAL A 504 19.01 -1.59 12.92
C VAL A 504 18.81 -1.31 14.40
N PRO A 505 17.56 -1.25 14.91
CA PRO A 505 17.30 -1.07 16.34
C PRO A 505 17.98 -2.16 17.16
N PRO A 506 18.52 -1.86 18.35
CA PRO A 506 19.07 -2.87 19.24
C PRO A 506 18.04 -3.94 19.61
N GLY A 507 18.45 -5.21 19.55
CA GLY A 507 17.56 -6.33 19.85
C GLY A 507 17.96 -7.62 19.14
N SER A 508 17.16 -8.68 19.32
CA SER A 508 17.40 -9.98 18.71
C SER A 508 16.58 -10.13 17.45
N TYR A 509 17.24 -10.61 16.40
CA TYR A 509 16.64 -10.75 15.07
C TYR A 509 16.86 -12.14 14.51
N ARG A 510 15.92 -12.59 13.70
CA ARG A 510 16.13 -13.72 12.80
C ARG A 510 16.44 -13.18 11.40
N ILE A 511 17.61 -13.49 10.88
CA ILE A 511 18.02 -13.08 9.56
C ILE A 511 17.68 -14.20 8.57
N VAL A 512 16.88 -13.86 7.58
CA VAL A 512 16.46 -14.80 6.54
C VAL A 512 16.73 -14.21 5.16
N ALA A 513 17.06 -15.10 4.22
CA ALA A 513 17.14 -14.76 2.80
C ALA A 513 15.93 -15.33 2.07
N SER A 514 15.39 -14.58 1.11
CA SER A 514 14.24 -14.98 0.31
C SER A 514 14.36 -14.47 -1.12
N GLU A 515 13.72 -15.11 -2.08
CA GLU A 515 13.67 -14.66 -3.47
C GLU A 515 12.83 -13.41 -3.67
N LYS A 516 11.89 -13.17 -2.77
CA LYS A 516 10.96 -12.02 -2.77
C LYS A 516 10.96 -11.34 -1.41
N PRO A 517 10.62 -10.04 -1.33
CA PRO A 517 10.37 -9.41 -0.04
C PRO A 517 9.35 -10.22 0.76
N GLN A 518 9.67 -10.53 2.01
CA GLN A 518 8.75 -11.29 2.87
C GLN A 518 7.66 -10.36 3.40
N GLU A 519 6.42 -10.70 3.05
CA GLU A 519 5.24 -10.14 3.66
C GLU A 519 4.86 -11.04 4.85
N ILE A 520 5.15 -10.60 6.07
CA ILE A 520 5.01 -11.42 7.27
C ILE A 520 3.91 -10.85 8.15
N ASP A 521 2.93 -11.69 8.50
CA ASP A 521 2.00 -11.38 9.59
C ASP A 521 2.67 -11.65 10.93
N ILE A 522 3.20 -10.60 11.55
CA ILE A 522 3.88 -10.69 12.85
C ILE A 522 2.90 -11.04 14.00
N GLY A 523 1.60 -10.89 13.79
CA GLY A 523 0.55 -11.30 14.72
C GLY A 523 0.19 -12.78 14.61
N ASP A 524 0.57 -13.45 13.50
CA ASP A 524 0.34 -14.87 13.29
C ASP A 524 1.55 -15.69 13.75
N ALA A 525 1.40 -16.38 14.90
CA ALA A 525 2.46 -17.19 15.48
C ALA A 525 2.88 -18.36 14.58
N GLN A 526 1.97 -18.91 13.77
CA GLN A 526 2.26 -20.02 12.87
C GLN A 526 3.08 -19.53 11.66
N GLU A 527 2.71 -18.38 11.10
CA GLU A 527 3.47 -17.74 10.03
C GLU A 527 4.86 -17.32 10.51
N MET A 528 4.93 -16.67 11.68
CA MET A 528 6.21 -16.33 12.31
C MET A 528 7.10 -17.56 12.51
N ALA A 529 6.57 -18.67 13.03
CA ALA A 529 7.32 -19.90 13.19
C ALA A 529 7.81 -20.45 11.84
N ARG A 530 6.99 -20.41 10.79
CA ARG A 530 7.34 -20.85 9.44
C ARG A 530 8.48 -20.01 8.84
N VAL A 531 8.36 -18.66 8.83
CA VAL A 531 9.36 -17.79 8.22
C VAL A 531 10.66 -17.73 9.01
N THR A 532 10.61 -17.97 10.32
CA THR A 532 11.79 -17.99 11.18
C THR A 532 12.41 -19.37 11.37
N ALA A 533 11.82 -20.44 10.81
CA ALA A 533 12.34 -21.82 10.90
C ALA A 533 13.74 -21.96 10.29
N GLY A 534 14.01 -21.25 9.19
CA GLY A 534 15.34 -21.12 8.61
C GLY A 534 16.04 -19.83 9.08
N GLY A 535 17.31 -19.66 8.73
CA GLY A 535 18.07 -18.46 9.02
C GLY A 535 18.79 -18.45 10.36
N GLN A 536 19.51 -17.38 10.61
CA GLN A 536 20.41 -17.21 11.75
C GLN A 536 19.85 -16.19 12.75
N THR A 537 19.88 -16.53 14.04
CA THR A 537 19.55 -15.57 15.09
C THR A 537 20.79 -14.73 15.45
N VAL A 538 20.61 -13.42 15.52
CA VAL A 538 21.64 -12.46 15.90
C VAL A 538 21.09 -11.48 16.92
N THR A 539 21.98 -10.93 17.76
CA THR A 539 21.65 -9.82 18.66
C THR A 539 22.48 -8.61 18.25
N VAL A 540 21.78 -7.51 18.01
CA VAL A 540 22.38 -6.22 17.65
C VAL A 540 22.39 -5.34 18.88
N GLU A 541 23.56 -4.83 19.24
CA GLU A 541 23.74 -3.83 20.30
C GLU A 541 23.71 -2.41 19.73
N ALA A 542 23.45 -1.42 20.58
CA ALA A 542 23.47 -0.02 20.19
C ALA A 542 24.86 0.35 19.58
N GLY A 543 24.87 0.90 18.36
CA GLY A 543 26.09 1.21 17.61
C GLY A 543 26.93 0.01 17.19
N GLY A 544 26.50 -1.21 17.56
CA GLY A 544 27.25 -2.45 17.28
C GLY A 544 27.19 -2.86 15.81
N THR A 545 28.16 -3.69 15.40
CA THR A 545 28.17 -4.33 14.08
C THR A 545 28.20 -5.84 14.26
N VAL A 546 27.26 -6.52 13.62
CA VAL A 546 27.18 -7.99 13.61
C VAL A 546 27.43 -8.46 12.19
N ASN A 547 28.26 -9.51 12.04
CA ASN A 547 28.54 -10.14 10.76
C ASN A 547 27.91 -11.51 10.71
N VAL A 548 27.21 -11.82 9.61
CA VAL A 548 26.45 -13.07 9.44
C VAL A 548 26.77 -13.71 8.09
N GLN A 549 26.73 -15.02 8.07
CA GLN A 549 26.75 -15.79 6.84
C GLN A 549 25.45 -16.60 6.74
N ILE A 550 24.69 -16.36 5.67
CA ILE A 550 23.36 -16.97 5.47
C ILE A 550 23.46 -17.92 4.29
N ASP A 551 22.95 -19.14 4.47
CA ASP A 551 22.78 -20.05 3.36
C ASP A 551 21.67 -19.52 2.44
N ALA A 552 21.90 -19.57 1.13
CA ALA A 552 20.90 -19.16 0.16
C ALA A 552 19.64 -20.02 0.29
N VAL A 553 18.47 -19.37 0.16
CA VAL A 553 17.20 -20.08 0.11
C VAL A 553 17.21 -21.07 -1.06
N GLN A 554 17.01 -22.34 -0.77
CA GLN A 554 16.76 -23.33 -1.81
C GLN A 554 15.38 -23.07 -2.40
N PRO A 555 15.25 -22.81 -3.71
CA PRO A 555 13.95 -22.71 -4.32
C PRO A 555 13.20 -24.05 -4.14
N GLY A 556 12.01 -24.00 -3.59
CA GLY A 556 11.03 -25.07 -3.73
C GLY A 556 11.01 -26.24 -2.74
N LYS A 557 11.53 -26.14 -1.51
CA LYS A 557 11.28 -27.18 -0.48
C LYS A 557 10.13 -26.90 0.49
N GLY A 558 9.33 -25.85 0.26
CA GLY A 558 8.23 -25.43 1.15
C GLY A 558 6.81 -25.74 0.66
N GLU A 559 6.60 -26.20 -0.57
CA GLU A 559 5.24 -26.32 -1.14
C GLU A 559 4.86 -27.71 -1.69
N SER A 560 5.48 -28.77 -1.21
CA SER A 560 4.92 -30.10 -1.47
C SER A 560 4.54 -30.76 -0.15
N ASN A 561 3.31 -30.56 0.27
CA ASN A 561 2.41 -31.40 1.04
C ASN A 561 1.53 -30.62 2.02
N GLN A 562 0.35 -30.22 1.61
CA GLN A 562 -0.96 -30.65 2.13
C GLN A 562 -2.07 -29.92 1.40
#